data_b63d9d616a8755d7e5ea9855ec22d27c
#
_entry.id   b63d9d616a8755d7e5ea9855ec22d27c
#
_cell.length_a   1.000
_cell.length_b   1.000
_cell.length_c   1.000
_cell.angle_alpha   90.00
_cell.angle_beta   90.00
_cell.angle_gamma   90.00
#
_symmetry.space_group_name_H-M   'P 1'
#
loop_
_entity.id
_entity.type
_entity.pdbx_description
1 polymer ?
#
loop_
_entity_poly.entity_id
_entity_poly.type
_entity_poly.pdbx_seq_one_letter_code
_entity_poly.pdbx_strand_id
1 'polypeptide(L)'
;MDVKKVKKTMAVGPKKGKELYGLRWVNYGSLSSEVLLEEVDAASTFSDSDSEAILKEFVEVVMRRVANGHSVDLGVLGTLRPKITAKAVDTEAECTAETIQTVGLVYQASTKLSSDAKKMSVNVINISPNGSAEDIIEPDDEPGDDNTDTGGGTSGGGGFSG
;
A
#
# COMPACT_ATOMS: atom_id res chain seq x y z
N MET A 1 -8.80 1.15 0.67
CA MET A 1 -8.01 0.26 -0.23
C MET A 1 -8.72 -1.08 -0.30
N ASP A 2 -9.00 -1.55 -1.51
CA ASP A 2 -9.75 -2.80 -1.68
C ASP A 2 -8.80 -3.98 -1.84
N VAL A 3 -9.16 -5.09 -1.21
CA VAL A 3 -8.42 -6.35 -1.29
C VAL A 3 -9.35 -7.49 -1.70
N LYS A 4 -8.83 -8.41 -2.48
CA LYS A 4 -9.55 -9.61 -2.93
C LYS A 4 -8.93 -10.88 -2.36
N LYS A 5 -9.77 -11.89 -2.17
CA LYS A 5 -9.30 -13.23 -1.80
C LYS A 5 -8.62 -13.89 -3.00
N VAL A 6 -7.46 -14.45 -2.78
CA VAL A 6 -6.71 -15.22 -3.78
C VAL A 6 -6.40 -16.61 -3.26
N LYS A 7 -6.59 -17.60 -4.12
CA LYS A 7 -6.25 -19.00 -3.86
C LYS A 7 -4.83 -19.25 -4.37
N LYS A 8 -4.01 -19.89 -3.57
CA LYS A 8 -2.64 -20.25 -3.92
C LYS A 8 -2.40 -21.71 -3.54
N THR A 9 -1.98 -22.52 -4.50
CA THR A 9 -1.51 -23.88 -4.24
C THR A 9 -0.03 -23.83 -3.91
N MET A 10 0.35 -24.43 -2.78
CA MET A 10 1.76 -24.47 -2.38
C MET A 10 2.53 -25.48 -3.21
N ALA A 11 3.55 -25.00 -3.93
CA ALA A 11 4.39 -25.85 -4.77
C ALA A 11 5.51 -26.57 -4.00
N VAL A 12 5.95 -26.01 -2.85
CA VAL A 12 7.13 -26.47 -2.09
C VAL A 12 6.85 -26.41 -0.58
N GLY A 13 7.55 -27.24 0.19
CA GLY A 13 7.52 -27.25 1.65
C GLY A 13 6.48 -28.20 2.26
N PRO A 14 6.33 -28.22 3.60
CA PRO A 14 5.48 -29.18 4.33
C PRO A 14 3.98 -29.05 4.02
N LYS A 15 3.57 -28.00 3.35
CA LYS A 15 2.19 -27.77 2.87
C LYS A 15 2.03 -27.92 1.35
N LYS A 16 2.96 -28.62 0.69
CA LYS A 16 2.91 -28.90 -0.76
C LYS A 16 1.57 -29.53 -1.15
N GLY A 17 0.95 -29.02 -2.20
CA GLY A 17 -0.35 -29.47 -2.69
C GLY A 17 -1.57 -28.96 -1.90
N LYS A 18 -1.39 -28.28 -0.77
CA LYS A 18 -2.49 -27.65 -0.05
C LYS A 18 -2.88 -26.32 -0.70
N GLU A 19 -4.17 -26.07 -0.74
CA GLU A 19 -4.74 -24.81 -1.14
C GLU A 19 -4.77 -23.87 0.07
N LEU A 20 -4.18 -22.70 -0.09
CA LEU A 20 -4.20 -21.63 0.91
C LEU A 20 -4.90 -20.42 0.30
N TYR A 21 -5.61 -19.71 1.14
CA TYR A 21 -6.25 -18.46 0.78
C TYR A 21 -5.50 -17.29 1.41
N GLY A 22 -5.33 -16.22 0.66
CA GLY A 22 -4.71 -14.99 1.12
C GLY A 22 -5.46 -13.79 0.59
N LEU A 23 -5.10 -12.62 1.06
CA LEU A 23 -5.61 -11.36 0.56
C LEU A 23 -4.57 -10.70 -0.36
N ARG A 24 -5.03 -10.12 -1.46
CA ARG A 24 -4.22 -9.32 -2.37
C ARG A 24 -4.96 -8.01 -2.65
N TRP A 25 -4.24 -6.91 -2.68
CA TRP A 25 -4.79 -5.62 -3.08
C TRP A 25 -5.31 -5.66 -4.53
N VAL A 26 -6.37 -4.90 -4.78
CA VAL A 26 -6.95 -4.76 -6.11
C VAL A 26 -6.21 -3.62 -6.81
N ASN A 27 -5.66 -3.90 -7.98
CA ASN A 27 -5.02 -2.88 -8.80
C ASN A 27 -6.05 -2.25 -9.73
N TYR A 28 -6.37 -0.99 -9.51
CA TYR A 28 -7.25 -0.18 -10.37
C TYR A 28 -6.49 0.53 -11.51
N GLY A 29 -5.22 0.21 -11.70
CA GLY A 29 -4.36 0.83 -12.69
C GLY A 29 -3.21 1.60 -12.05
N SER A 30 -2.39 2.20 -12.88
CA SER A 30 -1.32 3.13 -12.47
C SER A 30 -1.70 4.54 -12.90
N LEU A 31 -1.55 5.49 -12.00
CA LEU A 31 -1.67 6.91 -12.32
C LEU A 31 -0.32 7.39 -12.87
N SER A 32 -0.35 8.18 -13.94
CA SER A 32 0.84 8.85 -14.45
C SER A 32 1.23 10.04 -13.56
N SER A 33 2.47 10.48 -13.66
CA SER A 33 2.92 11.69 -12.96
C SER A 33 2.17 12.95 -13.44
N GLU A 34 1.74 12.98 -14.69
CA GLU A 34 0.96 14.08 -15.26
C GLU A 34 -0.37 14.26 -14.55
N VAL A 35 -1.14 13.18 -14.36
CA VAL A 35 -2.42 13.23 -13.62
C VAL A 35 -2.21 13.67 -12.17
N LEU A 36 -1.12 13.24 -11.51
CA LEU A 36 -0.82 13.67 -10.16
C LEU A 36 -0.43 15.15 -10.10
N LEU A 37 0.29 15.65 -11.11
CA LEU A 37 0.65 17.07 -11.18
C LEU A 37 -0.59 17.94 -11.44
N GLU A 38 -1.51 17.54 -12.32
CA GLU A 38 -2.79 18.23 -12.52
C GLU A 38 -3.58 18.38 -11.21
N GLU A 39 -3.61 17.33 -10.37
CA GLU A 39 -4.26 17.40 -9.05
C GLU A 39 -3.55 18.38 -8.10
N VAL A 40 -2.21 18.44 -8.15
CA VAL A 40 -1.40 19.36 -7.36
C VAL A 40 -1.64 20.81 -7.81
N ASP A 41 -1.66 21.04 -9.12
CA ASP A 41 -1.84 22.36 -9.72
C ASP A 41 -3.25 22.89 -9.44
N ALA A 42 -4.27 22.04 -9.49
CA ALA A 42 -5.64 22.39 -9.09
C ALA A 42 -5.74 22.80 -7.60
N ALA A 43 -4.87 22.29 -6.74
CA ALA A 43 -4.81 22.59 -5.31
C ALA A 43 -3.81 23.71 -4.96
N SER A 44 -3.00 24.17 -5.91
CA SER A 44 -1.95 25.17 -5.72
C SER A 44 -2.15 26.38 -6.64
N THR A 45 -1.21 27.33 -6.60
CA THR A 45 -1.18 28.49 -7.49
C THR A 45 -0.12 28.35 -8.61
N PHE A 46 0.51 27.21 -8.71
CA PHE A 46 1.49 26.93 -9.76
C PHE A 46 0.81 26.59 -11.07
N SER A 47 1.50 26.79 -12.18
CA SER A 47 1.08 26.30 -13.48
C SER A 47 1.64 24.90 -13.72
N ASP A 48 0.97 24.10 -14.57
CA ASP A 48 1.37 22.74 -14.95
C ASP A 48 2.85 22.68 -15.36
N SER A 49 3.29 23.67 -16.18
CA SER A 49 4.67 23.76 -16.63
C SER A 49 5.67 24.05 -15.50
N ASP A 50 5.28 24.82 -14.49
CA ASP A 50 6.15 25.15 -13.37
C ASP A 50 6.32 23.92 -12.46
N SER A 51 5.24 23.21 -12.17
CA SER A 51 5.25 22.00 -11.35
C SER A 51 6.07 20.89 -11.99
N GLU A 52 5.95 20.70 -13.30
CA GLU A 52 6.77 19.74 -14.05
C GLU A 52 8.25 20.11 -14.03
N ALA A 53 8.57 21.39 -14.26
CA ALA A 53 9.95 21.87 -14.24
C ALA A 53 10.60 21.70 -12.85
N ILE A 54 9.88 22.03 -11.79
CA ILE A 54 10.35 21.86 -10.41
C ILE A 54 10.60 20.38 -10.10
N LEU A 55 9.70 19.49 -10.50
CA LEU A 55 9.85 18.05 -10.26
C LEU A 55 11.06 17.49 -11.02
N LYS A 56 11.27 17.88 -12.28
CA LYS A 56 12.44 17.46 -13.07
C LYS A 56 13.74 17.91 -12.42
N GLU A 57 13.85 19.19 -12.08
CA GLU A 57 15.06 19.72 -11.43
C GLU A 57 15.32 19.04 -10.08
N PHE A 58 14.28 18.81 -9.30
CA PHE A 58 14.38 18.09 -8.02
C PHE A 58 14.98 16.70 -8.22
N VAL A 59 14.45 15.92 -9.17
CA VAL A 59 14.96 14.58 -9.47
C VAL A 59 16.41 14.62 -9.94
N GLU A 60 16.78 15.56 -10.81
CA GLU A 60 18.16 15.70 -11.28
C GLU A 60 19.12 16.00 -10.13
N VAL A 61 18.76 16.93 -9.24
CA VAL A 61 19.59 17.26 -8.06
C VAL A 61 19.73 16.05 -7.16
N VAL A 62 18.65 15.33 -6.87
CA VAL A 62 18.66 14.12 -6.05
C VAL A 62 19.58 13.07 -6.67
N MET A 63 19.41 12.76 -7.96
CA MET A 63 20.21 11.75 -8.65
C MET A 63 21.69 12.11 -8.69
N ARG A 64 22.01 13.37 -8.91
CA ARG A 64 23.43 13.84 -8.85
C ARG A 64 24.04 13.63 -7.48
N ARG A 65 23.29 13.85 -6.38
CA ARG A 65 23.79 13.61 -5.03
C ARG A 65 23.96 12.13 -4.72
N VAL A 66 23.00 11.32 -5.14
CA VAL A 66 23.07 9.85 -4.97
C VAL A 66 24.24 9.26 -5.78
N ALA A 67 24.47 9.73 -7.01
CA ALA A 67 25.61 9.30 -7.83
C ALA A 67 26.96 9.61 -7.16
N ASN A 68 27.03 10.67 -6.37
CA ASN A 68 28.21 11.01 -5.56
C ASN A 68 28.29 10.22 -4.22
N GLY A 69 27.46 9.18 -4.05
CA GLY A 69 27.47 8.31 -2.88
C GLY A 69 26.71 8.84 -1.65
N HIS A 70 25.97 9.93 -1.79
CA HIS A 70 25.19 10.46 -0.67
C HIS A 70 23.86 9.73 -0.51
N SER A 71 23.46 9.53 0.74
CA SER A 71 22.09 9.23 1.10
C SER A 71 21.31 10.54 1.14
N VAL A 72 20.20 10.63 0.42
CA VAL A 72 19.39 11.86 0.28
C VAL A 72 18.10 11.70 1.05
N ASP A 73 17.87 12.58 2.01
CA ASP A 73 16.59 12.68 2.72
C ASP A 73 15.61 13.50 1.88
N LEU A 74 14.47 12.87 1.54
CA LEU A 74 13.36 13.46 0.79
C LEU A 74 12.25 13.99 1.72
N GLY A 75 12.58 14.23 2.98
CA GLY A 75 11.65 14.72 3.99
C GLY A 75 10.52 13.73 4.32
N VAL A 76 9.28 14.17 4.16
CA VAL A 76 8.11 13.34 4.48
C VAL A 76 8.01 12.05 3.65
N LEU A 77 8.61 12.02 2.48
CA LEU A 77 8.60 10.82 1.62
C LEU A 77 9.53 9.74 2.18
N GLY A 78 10.69 10.11 2.69
CA GLY A 78 11.68 9.14 3.18
C GLY A 78 13.07 9.39 2.64
N THR A 79 13.86 8.34 2.50
CA THR A 79 15.28 8.45 2.15
C THR A 79 15.58 7.60 0.92
N LEU A 80 16.35 8.16 0.00
CA LEU A 80 16.90 7.48 -1.18
C LEU A 80 18.41 7.32 -1.00
N ARG A 81 18.92 6.12 -1.23
CA ARG A 81 20.35 5.82 -1.10
C ARG A 81 20.84 4.91 -2.21
N PRO A 82 22.14 5.02 -2.60
CA PRO A 82 22.72 4.07 -3.53
C PRO A 82 22.85 2.68 -2.90
N LYS A 83 22.74 1.66 -3.74
CA LYS A 83 22.99 0.26 -3.37
C LYS A 83 23.93 -0.35 -4.39
N ILE A 84 24.97 -1.02 -3.90
CA ILE A 84 25.87 -1.81 -4.71
C ILE A 84 25.77 -3.26 -4.26
N THR A 85 25.67 -4.18 -5.21
CA THR A 85 25.82 -5.61 -5.00
C THR A 85 27.05 -6.07 -5.74
N ALA A 86 27.97 -6.70 -5.02
CA ALA A 86 29.20 -7.23 -5.58
C ALA A 86 29.36 -8.73 -5.24
N LYS A 87 30.12 -9.43 -6.04
CA LYS A 87 30.51 -10.81 -5.77
C LYS A 87 31.57 -10.81 -4.67
N ALA A 88 31.38 -11.67 -3.67
CA ALA A 88 32.43 -11.92 -2.68
C ALA A 88 33.59 -12.69 -3.32
N VAL A 89 34.82 -12.30 -2.98
CA VAL A 89 36.09 -12.90 -3.46
C VAL A 89 36.94 -13.27 -2.27
N ASP A 90 37.89 -14.17 -2.47
CA ASP A 90 38.67 -14.75 -1.38
C ASP A 90 39.81 -13.86 -0.91
N THR A 91 40.30 -12.97 -1.77
CA THR A 91 41.43 -12.07 -1.46
C THR A 91 41.08 -10.60 -1.72
N GLU A 92 41.71 -9.70 -0.96
CA GLU A 92 41.53 -8.26 -1.12
C GLU A 92 41.98 -7.77 -2.52
N ALA A 93 43.00 -8.38 -3.08
CA ALA A 93 43.55 -8.03 -4.40
C ALA A 93 42.55 -8.30 -5.53
N GLU A 94 41.66 -9.31 -5.37
CA GLU A 94 40.62 -9.65 -6.33
C GLU A 94 39.39 -8.73 -6.20
N CYS A 95 39.26 -8.00 -5.09
CA CYS A 95 38.14 -7.11 -4.85
C CYS A 95 38.30 -5.80 -5.66
N THR A 96 37.91 -5.84 -6.91
CA THR A 96 38.01 -4.74 -7.87
C THR A 96 36.60 -4.28 -8.31
N ALA A 97 36.58 -3.17 -9.06
CA ALA A 97 35.29 -2.69 -9.63
C ALA A 97 34.59 -3.72 -10.52
N GLU A 98 35.32 -4.67 -11.07
CA GLU A 98 34.80 -5.77 -11.90
C GLU A 98 33.96 -6.78 -11.11
N THR A 99 34.12 -6.82 -9.78
CA THR A 99 33.27 -7.65 -8.91
C THR A 99 31.87 -7.09 -8.71
N ILE A 100 31.62 -5.83 -9.09
CA ILE A 100 30.32 -5.20 -8.99
C ILE A 100 29.35 -5.84 -9.99
N GLN A 101 28.27 -6.42 -9.46
CA GLN A 101 27.24 -7.07 -10.25
C GLN A 101 26.10 -6.10 -10.59
N THR A 102 25.71 -5.26 -9.63
CA THR A 102 24.56 -4.37 -9.79
C THR A 102 24.77 -3.09 -9.00
N VAL A 103 24.49 -1.98 -9.66
CA VAL A 103 24.33 -0.66 -9.03
C VAL A 103 22.88 -0.27 -9.13
N GLY A 104 22.27 0.11 -8.03
CA GLY A 104 20.85 0.44 -7.97
C GLY A 104 20.55 1.44 -6.87
N LEU A 105 19.26 1.64 -6.62
CA LEU A 105 18.74 2.54 -5.61
C LEU A 105 17.90 1.78 -4.60
N VAL A 106 17.96 2.19 -3.35
CA VAL A 106 17.05 1.75 -2.29
C VAL A 106 16.28 2.96 -1.79
N TYR A 107 14.96 2.87 -1.90
CA TYR A 107 14.06 3.81 -1.27
C TYR A 107 13.56 3.25 0.06
N GLN A 108 13.61 4.07 1.10
CA GLN A 108 13.09 3.75 2.41
C GLN A 108 12.06 4.80 2.80
N ALA A 109 10.80 4.39 2.90
CA ALA A 109 9.72 5.27 3.31
C ALA A 109 9.96 5.84 4.70
N SER A 110 9.55 7.09 4.93
CA SER A 110 9.62 7.72 6.24
C SER A 110 8.74 6.99 7.26
N THR A 111 9.06 7.17 8.55
CA THR A 111 8.24 6.61 9.63
C THR A 111 6.81 7.14 9.59
N LYS A 112 6.64 8.43 9.23
CA LYS A 112 5.34 9.07 9.09
C LYS A 112 4.53 8.40 7.97
N LEU A 113 5.10 8.30 6.77
CA LEU A 113 4.43 7.67 5.62
C LEU A 113 4.06 6.22 5.91
N SER A 114 4.95 5.46 6.54
CA SER A 114 4.71 4.07 6.95
C SER A 114 3.61 3.96 8.01
N SER A 115 3.53 4.91 8.93
CA SER A 115 2.49 4.97 9.95
C SER A 115 1.13 5.32 9.35
N ASP A 116 1.10 6.28 8.42
CA ASP A 116 -0.14 6.69 7.77
C ASP A 116 -0.67 5.58 6.84
N ALA A 117 0.22 4.85 6.16
CA ALA A 117 -0.16 3.67 5.39
C ALA A 117 -0.84 2.57 6.25
N LYS A 118 -0.40 2.38 7.50
CA LYS A 118 -1.01 1.41 8.42
C LYS A 118 -2.42 1.80 8.89
N LYS A 119 -2.79 3.08 8.76
CA LYS A 119 -4.12 3.60 9.15
C LYS A 119 -5.12 3.56 8.00
N MET A 120 -4.70 3.18 6.80
CA MET A 120 -5.60 3.08 5.66
C MET A 120 -6.66 2.01 5.93
N SER A 121 -7.92 2.36 5.71
CA SER A 121 -9.02 1.40 5.77
C SER A 121 -8.89 0.38 4.64
N VAL A 122 -9.17 -0.89 4.96
CA VAL A 122 -9.09 -2.01 4.02
C VAL A 122 -10.45 -2.66 3.91
N ASN A 123 -11.01 -2.67 2.71
CA ASN A 123 -12.28 -3.35 2.41
C ASN A 123 -11.98 -4.67 1.71
N VAL A 124 -12.60 -5.75 2.18
CA VAL A 124 -12.47 -7.06 1.52
C VAL A 124 -13.63 -7.19 0.54
N ILE A 125 -13.31 -7.16 -0.75
CA ILE A 125 -14.31 -7.37 -1.80
C ILE A 125 -14.30 -8.84 -2.23
N ASN A 126 -15.51 -9.41 -2.39
CA ASN A 126 -15.67 -10.78 -2.86
C ASN A 126 -15.63 -10.79 -4.39
N ILE A 127 -14.44 -10.85 -4.97
CA ILE A 127 -14.25 -11.13 -6.38
C ILE A 127 -13.95 -12.63 -6.50
N SER A 128 -14.75 -13.33 -7.31
CA SER A 128 -14.49 -14.74 -7.60
C SER A 128 -13.08 -14.93 -8.17
N PRO A 129 -12.33 -15.97 -7.80
CA PRO A 129 -10.92 -16.15 -8.22
C PRO A 129 -10.71 -16.18 -9.74
N ASN A 130 -11.77 -16.40 -10.52
CA ASN A 130 -11.78 -16.45 -11.98
C ASN A 130 -12.63 -15.36 -12.64
N GLY A 131 -13.16 -14.40 -11.86
CA GLY A 131 -14.01 -13.32 -12.38
C GLY A 131 -13.23 -12.18 -12.96
N SER A 132 -13.63 -11.73 -14.14
CA SER A 132 -13.34 -10.40 -14.66
C SER A 132 -13.97 -9.35 -13.73
N ALA A 133 -13.53 -8.09 -13.85
CA ALA A 133 -13.93 -6.97 -12.99
C ALA A 133 -15.47 -6.66 -12.94
N GLU A 134 -16.29 -7.44 -13.65
CA GLU A 134 -17.74 -7.32 -13.71
C GLU A 134 -18.48 -8.06 -12.59
N ASP A 135 -17.79 -8.91 -11.81
CA ASP A 135 -18.37 -9.66 -10.70
C ASP A 135 -18.15 -8.93 -9.34
N ILE A 136 -18.40 -7.65 -9.27
CA ILE A 136 -18.44 -6.91 -8.01
C ILE A 136 -19.79 -7.23 -7.36
N ILE A 137 -19.81 -8.19 -6.46
CA ILE A 137 -20.94 -8.39 -5.54
C ILE A 137 -20.79 -7.32 -4.47
N GLU A 138 -21.72 -6.38 -4.43
CA GLU A 138 -21.82 -5.42 -3.33
C GLU A 138 -21.91 -6.18 -2.00
N PRO A 139 -21.29 -5.68 -0.91
CA PRO A 139 -21.46 -6.31 0.38
C PRO A 139 -22.94 -6.24 0.74
N ASP A 140 -23.50 -7.38 1.12
CA ASP A 140 -24.84 -7.46 1.71
C ASP A 140 -24.87 -6.57 2.96
N ASP A 141 -25.43 -5.39 2.85
CA ASP A 141 -25.94 -4.61 3.97
C ASP A 141 -27.17 -5.33 4.51
N GLU A 142 -26.96 -6.41 5.24
CA GLU A 142 -28.02 -6.89 6.14
C GLU A 142 -28.14 -5.86 7.27
N PRO A 143 -29.28 -5.14 7.37
CA PRO A 143 -29.59 -4.39 8.57
C PRO A 143 -29.77 -5.42 9.69
N GLY A 144 -28.87 -5.39 10.67
CA GLY A 144 -28.98 -6.20 11.88
C GLY A 144 -30.36 -5.99 12.47
N ASP A 145 -31.13 -7.06 12.44
CA ASP A 145 -32.43 -7.19 13.07
C ASP A 145 -32.19 -7.20 14.60
N ASP A 146 -32.19 -6.01 15.19
CA ASP A 146 -32.08 -5.81 16.64
C ASP A 146 -33.48 -6.04 17.23
N ASN A 147 -33.90 -7.28 17.17
CA ASN A 147 -35.11 -7.76 17.81
C ASN A 147 -34.78 -8.16 19.24
N THR A 148 -34.50 -7.21 20.11
CA THR A 148 -34.56 -7.41 21.55
C THR A 148 -36.00 -7.32 21.98
N ASP A 149 -36.72 -8.44 21.76
CA ASP A 149 -37.91 -8.80 22.49
C ASP A 149 -37.57 -8.92 23.99
N THR A 150 -37.90 -7.89 24.80
CA THR A 150 -38.06 -7.99 26.23
C THR A 150 -39.52 -8.05 26.55
N GLY A 151 -40.06 -9.22 26.28
CA GLY A 151 -41.29 -9.66 26.89
C GLY A 151 -41.10 -9.95 28.38
N GLY A 152 -42.01 -9.57 29.17
CA GLY A 152 -42.13 -9.98 30.54
C GLY A 152 -42.66 -8.84 31.38
N GLY A 153 -43.88 -8.75 31.63
CA GLY A 153 -44.71 -9.69 32.33
C GLY A 153 -45.17 -9.08 33.60
N THR A 154 -46.46 -8.96 33.67
CA THR A 154 -47.34 -9.20 34.84
C THR A 154 -47.35 -8.21 35.99
N SER A 155 -48.49 -7.64 36.05
CA SER A 155 -49.50 -7.87 37.13
C SER A 155 -49.39 -7.00 38.40
N GLY A 156 -50.56 -6.54 38.72
CA GLY A 156 -51.02 -6.31 40.08
C GLY A 156 -51.06 -4.84 40.47
N GLY A 157 -52.18 -4.18 40.52
CA GLY A 157 -53.28 -4.50 41.39
C GLY A 157 -53.35 -3.49 42.48
N GLY A 158 -54.50 -2.87 42.62
CA GLY A 158 -54.84 -2.14 43.83
C GLY A 158 -54.68 -0.63 43.71
N GLY A 159 -55.68 0.22 43.57
CA GLY A 159 -56.87 0.28 44.37
C GLY A 159 -56.72 1.34 45.46
N PHE A 160 -57.71 2.14 45.51
CA PHE A 160 -58.12 3.07 46.58
C PHE A 160 -57.74 4.54 46.46
N SER A 161 -58.76 5.33 46.11
CA SER A 161 -59.54 6.23 46.96
C SER A 161 -58.76 7.25 47.78
N GLY A 162 -59.17 8.49 47.60
CA GLY A 162 -58.87 9.62 48.43
C GLY A 162 -59.13 10.87 47.62
#